data_a45a6358a811c18a78e02d0900dad72a
#
_entry.id   a45a6358a811c18a78e02d0900dad72a
#
_cell.length_a   1.000
_cell.length_b   1.000
_cell.length_c   1.000
_cell.angle_alpha   90.00
_cell.angle_beta   90.00
_cell.angle_gamma   90.00
#
_symmetry.space_group_name_H-M   'P 1'
#
loop_
_entity.id
_entity.type
_entity.pdbx_description
1 polymer ?
#
loop_
_entity_poly.entity_id
_entity_poly.type
_entity_poly.pdbx_seq_one_letter_code
_entity_poly.pdbx_strand_id
1 'polypeptide(L)'
;MNLFGFLSLTAILASQTQPLMFSKLIGNGSAKYLIVHADDLGMCHAENEASFKAMEAGLVTSGSVMMPCPWVMEVVEYAKSHPNVDLGIHLTLNSEWKTYRWRPILPPEKVPGLVDPDGYLWRSVEDTLRHASAAEVEAECRAQIQRALSLGLKPTHLDTHMGTVVAKPEFLDVYLKLGKEFGLPVMLPLSMLENGNYTTPPQVKQLLPKVVEAGMPLLDALAGGVKSTEPGERRKEYISLLRALRPGVTQIILHLGTNSDELKAITSSAEARYGDFLAFTHPETRQQIKELGIRLIGWRELAKAFKAK
;
A
#
# COMPACT_ATOMS: atom_id res chain seq x y z
N MET A 1 8.64 11.55 -67.46
CA MET A 1 9.66 11.84 -66.44
C MET A 1 9.02 12.65 -65.33
N ASN A 2 8.56 12.06 -64.30
CA ASN A 2 8.16 12.70 -63.04
C ASN A 2 8.40 11.72 -61.93
N LEU A 3 9.53 11.91 -61.22
CA LEU A 3 9.81 11.32 -59.92
C LEU A 3 8.93 12.01 -58.87
N PHE A 4 7.97 11.36 -58.30
CA PHE A 4 7.41 11.81 -57.04
C PHE A 4 7.77 10.79 -55.96
N GLY A 5 8.52 11.35 -55.02
CA GLY A 5 9.12 10.64 -53.92
C GLY A 5 8.10 9.94 -53.01
N PHE A 6 8.46 8.76 -52.62
CA PHE A 6 7.94 8.07 -51.44
C PHE A 6 8.37 8.86 -50.20
N LEU A 7 7.50 9.72 -49.71
CA LEU A 7 7.60 10.27 -48.37
C LEU A 7 7.18 9.17 -47.39
N SER A 8 8.15 8.73 -46.64
CA SER A 8 8.09 7.71 -45.62
C SER A 8 6.99 8.00 -44.59
N LEU A 9 6.02 7.10 -44.53
CA LEU A 9 4.99 7.04 -43.48
C LEU A 9 5.53 6.23 -42.30
N THR A 10 6.63 6.65 -41.71
CA THR A 10 7.28 5.98 -40.57
C THR A 10 7.64 6.99 -39.48
N ALA A 11 6.63 7.65 -38.94
CA ALA A 11 6.78 8.41 -37.70
C ALA A 11 5.41 8.65 -37.02
N ILE A 12 4.56 7.64 -36.92
CA ILE A 12 3.61 7.60 -35.82
C ILE A 12 4.36 6.89 -34.69
N LEU A 13 5.28 7.65 -34.14
CA LEU A 13 5.92 7.39 -32.89
C LEU A 13 4.84 7.18 -31.84
N ALA A 14 4.86 6.01 -31.20
CA ALA A 14 4.36 5.84 -29.88
C ALA A 14 4.91 6.99 -29.02
N SER A 15 4.12 8.01 -28.80
CA SER A 15 4.32 8.95 -27.70
C SER A 15 4.33 8.09 -26.45
N GLN A 16 5.50 7.72 -25.96
CA GLN A 16 5.66 7.16 -24.63
C GLN A 16 5.19 8.25 -23.68
N THR A 17 3.91 8.24 -23.37
CA THR A 17 3.38 9.14 -22.36
C THR A 17 4.13 8.83 -21.07
N GLN A 18 4.80 9.85 -20.54
CA GLN A 18 5.53 9.74 -19.28
C GLN A 18 4.54 9.30 -18.18
N PRO A 19 4.98 8.44 -17.24
CA PRO A 19 4.12 8.06 -16.14
C PRO A 19 3.67 9.30 -15.36
N LEU A 20 2.40 9.31 -14.99
CA LEU A 20 1.86 10.37 -14.16
C LEU A 20 2.34 10.16 -12.73
N MET A 21 2.95 11.18 -12.14
CA MET A 21 3.53 11.11 -10.79
C MET A 21 2.71 11.95 -9.82
N PHE A 22 2.44 11.43 -8.62
CA PHE A 22 1.77 12.20 -7.56
C PHE A 22 2.56 13.45 -7.19
N SER A 23 3.89 13.40 -7.17
CA SER A 23 4.74 14.56 -6.91
C SER A 23 4.51 15.73 -7.86
N LYS A 24 4.04 15.46 -9.09
CA LYS A 24 3.67 16.48 -10.07
C LYS A 24 2.24 16.99 -9.86
N LEU A 25 1.34 16.16 -9.34
CA LEU A 25 -0.04 16.55 -9.06
C LEU A 25 -0.18 17.42 -7.82
N ILE A 26 0.64 17.18 -6.77
CA ILE A 26 0.55 17.92 -5.49
C ILE A 26 1.57 19.07 -5.40
N GLY A 27 2.46 19.23 -6.38
CA GLY A 27 3.50 20.27 -6.38
C GLY A 27 4.36 20.23 -7.63
N ASN A 28 5.52 20.85 -7.56
CA ASN A 28 6.49 20.91 -8.66
C ASN A 28 7.51 19.76 -8.65
N GLY A 29 7.39 18.80 -7.74
CA GLY A 29 8.31 17.68 -7.58
C GLY A 29 9.65 18.01 -6.93
N SER A 30 9.83 19.22 -6.37
CA SER A 30 11.10 19.65 -5.75
C SER A 30 11.18 19.39 -4.24
N ALA A 31 10.03 19.18 -3.58
CA ALA A 31 9.98 18.90 -2.15
C ALA A 31 10.04 17.39 -1.86
N LYS A 32 10.54 17.04 -0.69
CA LYS A 32 10.49 15.69 -0.15
C LYS A 32 9.17 15.51 0.58
N TYR A 33 8.25 14.71 0.01
CA TYR A 33 7.01 14.32 0.65
C TYR A 33 7.13 12.90 1.15
N LEU A 34 6.65 12.64 2.36
CA LEU A 34 6.68 11.33 2.99
C LEU A 34 5.30 10.94 3.48
N ILE A 35 4.83 9.78 3.05
CA ILE A 35 3.72 9.06 3.65
C ILE A 35 4.31 8.01 4.59
N VAL A 36 3.99 8.08 5.87
CA VAL A 36 4.28 7.05 6.84
C VAL A 36 3.01 6.24 7.02
N HIS A 37 3.02 5.03 6.51
CA HIS A 37 1.82 4.23 6.31
C HIS A 37 1.80 2.99 7.19
N ALA A 38 0.72 2.81 7.94
CA ALA A 38 0.48 1.62 8.74
C ALA A 38 -0.35 0.60 7.93
N ASP A 39 0.25 -0.53 7.58
CA ASP A 39 -0.45 -1.68 7.00
C ASP A 39 -1.15 -2.51 8.09
N ASP A 40 -1.99 -3.45 7.70
CA ASP A 40 -2.60 -4.52 8.50
C ASP A 40 -3.62 -4.08 9.56
N LEU A 41 -4.16 -2.84 9.56
CA LEU A 41 -5.21 -2.47 10.50
C LEU A 41 -6.42 -3.44 10.40
N GLY A 42 -6.98 -3.80 11.54
CA GLY A 42 -8.07 -4.76 11.62
C GLY A 42 -7.60 -6.21 11.78
N MET A 43 -6.30 -6.46 11.67
CA MET A 43 -5.73 -7.79 11.81
C MET A 43 -5.90 -8.31 13.24
N CYS A 44 -5.41 -7.60 14.24
CA CYS A 44 -5.59 -7.91 15.66
C CYS A 44 -5.60 -6.63 16.50
N HIS A 45 -5.98 -6.75 17.78
CA HIS A 45 -6.04 -5.61 18.70
C HIS A 45 -4.66 -4.93 18.88
N ALA A 46 -3.60 -5.72 19.05
CA ALA A 46 -2.26 -5.19 19.25
C ALA A 46 -1.74 -4.35 18.07
N GLU A 47 -2.14 -4.69 16.84
CA GLU A 47 -1.85 -3.92 15.62
C GLU A 47 -2.66 -2.63 15.59
N ASN A 48 -3.96 -2.71 15.85
CA ASN A 48 -4.85 -1.55 15.89
C ASN A 48 -4.39 -0.53 16.95
N GLU A 49 -4.15 -1.00 18.18
CA GLU A 49 -3.72 -0.15 19.28
C GLU A 49 -2.42 0.61 18.96
N ALA A 50 -1.42 -0.09 18.42
CA ALA A 50 -0.15 0.53 18.03
C ALA A 50 -0.35 1.56 16.91
N SER A 51 -1.14 1.21 15.90
CA SER A 51 -1.42 2.08 14.74
C SER A 51 -2.15 3.35 15.17
N PHE A 52 -3.19 3.24 16.01
CA PHE A 52 -3.93 4.40 16.50
C PHE A 52 -3.03 5.33 17.32
N LYS A 53 -2.26 4.80 18.28
CA LYS A 53 -1.32 5.59 19.08
C LYS A 53 -0.26 6.29 18.21
N ALA A 54 0.24 5.62 17.17
CA ALA A 54 1.24 6.21 16.28
C ALA A 54 0.64 7.30 15.36
N MET A 55 -0.61 7.16 14.94
CA MET A 55 -1.36 8.19 14.21
C MET A 55 -1.64 9.40 15.12
N GLU A 56 -2.08 9.18 16.36
CA GLU A 56 -2.31 10.25 17.35
C GLU A 56 -1.00 10.97 17.71
N ALA A 57 0.11 10.25 17.79
CA ALA A 57 1.43 10.85 17.92
C ALA A 57 1.83 11.69 16.69
N GLY A 58 1.14 11.57 15.54
CA GLY A 58 1.25 12.43 14.37
C GLY A 58 2.49 12.21 13.51
N LEU A 59 3.15 11.04 13.57
CA LEU A 59 4.18 10.65 12.61
C LEU A 59 3.64 9.67 11.57
N VAL A 60 2.72 8.79 11.95
CA VAL A 60 1.99 7.93 11.01
C VAL A 60 0.85 8.73 10.40
N THR A 61 0.87 8.89 9.10
CA THR A 61 -0.02 9.82 8.38
C THR A 61 -1.16 9.14 7.65
N SER A 62 -1.10 7.82 7.51
CA SER A 62 -2.08 7.01 6.79
C SER A 62 -2.02 5.57 7.26
N GLY A 63 -3.04 4.79 6.97
CA GLY A 63 -3.05 3.35 7.17
C GLY A 63 -4.04 2.66 6.25
N SER A 64 -4.05 1.33 6.24
CA SER A 64 -4.96 0.55 5.43
C SER A 64 -5.53 -0.66 6.18
N VAL A 65 -6.79 -0.99 5.87
CA VAL A 65 -7.63 -1.88 6.66
C VAL A 65 -7.83 -3.21 5.94
N MET A 66 -7.49 -4.31 6.61
CA MET A 66 -7.71 -5.69 6.17
C MET A 66 -9.17 -6.12 6.45
N MET A 67 -10.06 -5.86 5.52
CA MET A 67 -11.50 -6.11 5.71
C MET A 67 -11.90 -7.55 6.04
N PRO A 68 -11.18 -8.61 5.62
CA PRO A 68 -11.47 -9.99 6.04
C PRO A 68 -11.15 -10.29 7.50
N CYS A 69 -10.34 -9.46 8.16
CA CYS A 69 -9.84 -9.76 9.50
C CYS A 69 -10.85 -9.46 10.63
N PRO A 70 -10.73 -10.14 11.79
CA PRO A 70 -11.77 -10.10 12.83
C PRO A 70 -11.84 -8.79 13.63
N TRP A 71 -10.75 -8.00 13.69
CA TRP A 71 -10.70 -6.77 14.49
C TRP A 71 -11.02 -5.48 13.71
N VAL A 72 -11.60 -5.61 12.52
CA VAL A 72 -12.03 -4.49 11.67
C VAL A 72 -13.01 -3.55 12.39
N MET A 73 -13.91 -4.09 13.23
CA MET A 73 -14.89 -3.25 13.90
C MET A 73 -14.27 -2.26 14.88
N GLU A 74 -13.12 -2.56 15.47
CA GLU A 74 -12.37 -1.61 16.30
C GLU A 74 -11.85 -0.44 15.45
N VAL A 75 -11.39 -0.71 14.23
CA VAL A 75 -10.97 0.35 13.28
C VAL A 75 -12.16 1.21 12.87
N VAL A 76 -13.33 0.61 12.65
CA VAL A 76 -14.57 1.34 12.32
C VAL A 76 -14.97 2.28 13.46
N GLU A 77 -14.93 1.83 14.71
CA GLU A 77 -15.25 2.69 15.87
C GLU A 77 -14.20 3.80 16.05
N TYR A 78 -12.92 3.48 15.84
CA TYR A 78 -11.86 4.51 15.86
C TYR A 78 -12.10 5.56 14.76
N ALA A 79 -12.43 5.16 13.54
CA ALA A 79 -12.69 6.09 12.45
C ALA A 79 -13.92 6.97 12.68
N LYS A 80 -14.95 6.49 13.39
CA LYS A 80 -16.12 7.30 13.78
C LYS A 80 -15.74 8.43 14.74
N SER A 81 -14.87 8.14 15.70
CA SER A 81 -14.39 9.14 16.68
C SER A 81 -13.29 10.04 16.11
N HIS A 82 -12.62 9.63 15.03
CA HIS A 82 -11.54 10.34 14.36
C HIS A 82 -11.85 10.58 12.87
N PRO A 83 -12.81 11.46 12.53
CA PRO A 83 -13.32 11.61 11.14
C PRO A 83 -12.27 12.09 10.14
N ASN A 84 -11.14 12.57 10.63
CA ASN A 84 -10.00 13.00 9.81
C ASN A 84 -8.90 11.95 9.69
N VAL A 85 -9.09 10.75 10.24
CA VAL A 85 -8.12 9.66 10.03
C VAL A 85 -8.03 9.29 8.56
N ASP A 86 -6.82 9.06 8.06
CA ASP A 86 -6.55 8.72 6.66
C ASP A 86 -6.40 7.21 6.53
N LEU A 87 -7.47 6.55 6.08
CA LEU A 87 -7.52 5.11 5.94
C LEU A 87 -7.81 4.69 4.51
N GLY A 88 -7.07 3.70 4.03
CA GLY A 88 -7.30 2.97 2.78
C GLY A 88 -7.85 1.58 3.03
N ILE A 89 -8.00 0.81 1.95
CA ILE A 89 -8.37 -0.61 2.01
C ILE A 89 -7.16 -1.45 1.61
N HIS A 90 -6.70 -2.27 2.56
CA HIS A 90 -5.63 -3.25 2.36
C HIS A 90 -6.21 -4.51 1.72
N LEU A 91 -6.25 -4.52 0.38
CA LEU A 91 -6.86 -5.62 -0.37
C LEU A 91 -6.15 -6.93 -0.05
N THR A 92 -6.86 -7.80 0.64
CA THR A 92 -6.31 -8.97 1.30
C THR A 92 -6.77 -10.23 0.60
N LEU A 93 -5.82 -10.94 -0.04
CA LEU A 93 -6.06 -12.19 -0.77
C LEU A 93 -5.29 -13.37 -0.18
N ASN A 94 -4.57 -13.16 0.92
CA ASN A 94 -3.76 -14.15 1.61
C ASN A 94 -4.04 -14.17 3.11
N SER A 95 -3.76 -15.30 3.75
CA SER A 95 -3.83 -15.52 5.19
C SER A 95 -2.64 -16.39 5.61
N GLU A 96 -1.47 -15.75 5.77
CA GLU A 96 -0.16 -16.42 5.76
C GLU A 96 0.19 -17.18 7.05
N TRP A 97 -0.42 -16.83 8.18
CA TRP A 97 0.01 -17.38 9.47
C TRP A 97 -0.53 -18.78 9.76
N LYS A 98 0.12 -19.48 10.66
CA LYS A 98 -0.15 -20.89 10.93
C LYS A 98 -1.47 -21.12 11.67
N THR A 99 -1.74 -20.35 12.71
CA THR A 99 -2.82 -20.59 13.67
C THR A 99 -3.87 -19.49 13.67
N TYR A 100 -3.56 -18.33 13.13
CA TYR A 100 -4.45 -17.18 13.05
C TYR A 100 -4.77 -16.92 11.58
N ARG A 101 -5.95 -17.36 11.15
CA ARG A 101 -6.38 -17.41 9.75
C ARG A 101 -7.71 -16.69 9.54
N TRP A 102 -7.88 -16.08 8.39
CA TRP A 102 -9.11 -15.44 7.97
C TRP A 102 -9.60 -15.97 6.62
N ARG A 103 -10.91 -15.86 6.43
CA ARG A 103 -11.61 -16.27 5.22
C ARG A 103 -11.84 -15.06 4.31
N PRO A 104 -12.16 -15.26 3.01
CA PRO A 104 -12.64 -14.17 2.17
C PRO A 104 -13.96 -13.59 2.74
N ILE A 105 -14.29 -12.36 2.29
CA ILE A 105 -15.60 -11.73 2.58
C ILE A 105 -16.73 -12.51 1.89
N LEU A 106 -16.46 -12.91 0.65
CA LEU A 106 -17.43 -13.72 -0.10
C LEU A 106 -17.45 -15.17 0.40
N PRO A 107 -18.60 -15.86 0.28
CA PRO A 107 -18.67 -17.30 0.52
C PRO A 107 -17.67 -18.05 -0.37
N PRO A 108 -17.01 -19.12 0.14
CA PRO A 108 -16.02 -19.89 -0.62
C PRO A 108 -16.52 -20.38 -1.99
N GLU A 109 -17.82 -20.68 -2.12
CA GLU A 109 -18.44 -21.15 -3.36
C GLU A 109 -18.44 -20.09 -4.47
N LYS A 110 -18.29 -18.81 -4.11
CA LYS A 110 -18.19 -17.70 -5.05
C LYS A 110 -16.76 -17.43 -5.49
N VAL A 111 -15.80 -17.84 -4.70
CA VAL A 111 -14.36 -17.59 -4.91
C VAL A 111 -13.52 -18.84 -4.59
N PRO A 112 -13.87 -20.00 -5.17
CA PRO A 112 -13.25 -21.30 -4.81
C PRO A 112 -11.74 -21.30 -5.04
N GLY A 113 -11.22 -20.56 -6.02
CA GLY A 113 -9.79 -20.44 -6.29
C GLY A 113 -9.03 -19.60 -5.26
N LEU A 114 -9.70 -18.79 -4.44
CA LEU A 114 -9.08 -17.98 -3.39
C LEU A 114 -8.92 -18.73 -2.07
N VAL A 115 -9.54 -19.89 -1.90
CA VAL A 115 -9.55 -20.62 -0.62
C VAL A 115 -8.76 -21.92 -0.70
N ASP A 116 -8.08 -22.21 0.39
CA ASP A 116 -7.40 -23.50 0.59
C ASP A 116 -8.40 -24.59 1.02
N PRO A 117 -7.98 -25.87 1.13
CA PRO A 117 -8.85 -26.98 1.54
C PRO A 117 -9.52 -26.81 2.92
N ASP A 118 -8.95 -25.96 3.79
CA ASP A 118 -9.52 -25.65 5.11
C ASP A 118 -10.52 -24.47 5.06
N GLY A 119 -10.74 -23.88 3.87
CA GLY A 119 -11.68 -22.78 3.63
C GLY A 119 -11.19 -21.41 4.06
N TYR A 120 -9.88 -21.22 4.20
CA TYR A 120 -9.22 -19.93 4.44
C TYR A 120 -8.59 -19.41 3.15
N LEU A 121 -8.30 -18.11 3.09
CA LEU A 121 -7.44 -17.58 2.02
C LEU A 121 -6.10 -18.30 2.01
N TRP A 122 -5.50 -18.48 0.83
CA TRP A 122 -4.21 -19.13 0.67
C TRP A 122 -3.12 -18.46 1.51
N ARG A 123 -2.13 -19.26 1.96
CA ARG A 123 -1.04 -18.73 2.80
C ARG A 123 -0.03 -17.91 2.01
N SER A 124 0.24 -18.29 0.78
CA SER A 124 1.28 -17.67 -0.04
C SER A 124 0.71 -16.94 -1.24
N VAL A 125 1.42 -15.92 -1.71
CA VAL A 125 1.14 -15.26 -2.98
C VAL A 125 1.17 -16.28 -4.11
N GLU A 126 2.16 -17.17 -4.12
CA GLU A 126 2.32 -18.21 -5.16
C GLU A 126 1.08 -19.11 -5.27
N ASP A 127 0.55 -19.59 -4.14
CA ASP A 127 -0.65 -20.43 -4.16
C ASP A 127 -1.87 -19.65 -4.66
N THR A 128 -2.04 -18.40 -4.26
CA THR A 128 -3.09 -17.55 -4.79
C THR A 128 -2.97 -17.36 -6.30
N LEU A 129 -1.75 -17.11 -6.81
CA LEU A 129 -1.52 -16.94 -8.24
C LEU A 129 -1.78 -18.23 -9.04
N ARG A 130 -1.58 -19.40 -8.41
CA ARG A 130 -1.77 -20.72 -9.03
C ARG A 130 -3.24 -21.09 -9.16
N HIS A 131 -4.06 -20.72 -8.18
CA HIS A 131 -5.42 -21.23 -8.06
C HIS A 131 -6.50 -20.19 -8.41
N ALA A 132 -6.27 -18.91 -8.08
CA ALA A 132 -7.29 -17.88 -8.26
C ALA A 132 -7.34 -17.33 -9.69
N SER A 133 -8.55 -17.13 -10.18
CA SER A 133 -8.82 -16.38 -11.42
C SER A 133 -8.95 -14.89 -11.15
N ALA A 134 -8.71 -14.06 -12.18
CA ALA A 134 -8.92 -12.61 -12.08
C ALA A 134 -10.37 -12.22 -11.74
N ALA A 135 -11.35 -13.02 -12.17
CA ALA A 135 -12.76 -12.80 -11.84
C ALA A 135 -13.05 -12.99 -10.35
N GLU A 136 -12.46 -14.01 -9.71
CA GLU A 136 -12.59 -14.23 -8.29
C GLU A 136 -11.89 -13.14 -7.48
N VAL A 137 -10.69 -12.74 -7.92
CA VAL A 137 -9.94 -11.63 -7.32
C VAL A 137 -10.75 -10.33 -7.40
N GLU A 138 -11.36 -10.03 -8.56
CA GLU A 138 -12.22 -8.87 -8.71
C GLU A 138 -13.43 -8.93 -7.78
N ALA A 139 -14.11 -10.07 -7.72
CA ALA A 139 -15.29 -10.25 -6.88
C ALA A 139 -14.96 -10.03 -5.39
N GLU A 140 -13.90 -10.65 -4.91
CA GLU A 140 -13.48 -10.53 -3.51
C GLU A 140 -12.98 -9.12 -3.16
N CYS A 141 -12.08 -8.53 -3.96
CA CYS A 141 -11.61 -7.17 -3.73
C CYS A 141 -12.75 -6.15 -3.73
N ARG A 142 -13.70 -6.30 -4.64
CA ARG A 142 -14.93 -5.50 -4.68
C ARG A 142 -15.73 -5.66 -3.39
N ALA A 143 -15.92 -6.88 -2.91
CA ALA A 143 -16.65 -7.16 -1.68
C ALA A 143 -15.97 -6.52 -0.46
N GLN A 144 -14.64 -6.52 -0.40
CA GLN A 144 -13.87 -5.85 0.65
C GLN A 144 -14.11 -4.33 0.62
N ILE A 145 -14.04 -3.69 -0.54
CA ILE A 145 -14.31 -2.25 -0.68
C ILE A 145 -15.76 -1.94 -0.27
N GLN A 146 -16.73 -2.71 -0.77
CA GLN A 146 -18.15 -2.51 -0.45
C GLN A 146 -18.44 -2.71 1.04
N ARG A 147 -17.82 -3.70 1.68
CA ARG A 147 -17.93 -3.90 3.14
C ARG A 147 -17.42 -2.68 3.90
N ALA A 148 -16.26 -2.14 3.53
CA ALA A 148 -15.73 -0.93 4.16
C ALA A 148 -16.71 0.24 4.07
N LEU A 149 -17.24 0.49 2.86
CA LEU A 149 -18.23 1.56 2.62
C LEU A 149 -19.52 1.33 3.42
N SER A 150 -20.03 0.08 3.49
CA SER A 150 -21.25 -0.26 4.25
C SER A 150 -21.09 -0.08 5.75
N LEU A 151 -19.87 -0.22 6.26
CA LEU A 151 -19.53 0.06 7.67
C LEU A 151 -19.26 1.55 7.96
N GLY A 152 -19.37 2.41 6.94
CA GLY A 152 -19.22 3.85 7.06
C GLY A 152 -17.77 4.35 6.96
N LEU A 153 -16.81 3.50 6.61
CA LEU A 153 -15.45 3.95 6.30
C LEU A 153 -15.44 4.78 5.02
N LYS A 154 -14.54 5.75 4.97
CA LYS A 154 -14.34 6.65 3.82
C LYS A 154 -12.93 6.45 3.28
N PRO A 155 -12.67 5.36 2.53
CA PRO A 155 -11.32 5.06 2.08
C PRO A 155 -10.75 6.16 1.20
N THR A 156 -9.46 6.44 1.36
CA THR A 156 -8.71 7.43 0.59
C THR A 156 -7.92 6.82 -0.55
N HIS A 157 -7.61 5.51 -0.46
CA HIS A 157 -6.82 4.77 -1.46
C HIS A 157 -7.07 3.26 -1.33
N LEU A 158 -6.49 2.54 -2.27
CA LEU A 158 -6.35 1.08 -2.21
C LEU A 158 -4.86 0.75 -2.16
N ASP A 159 -4.51 -0.26 -1.39
CA ASP A 159 -3.22 -0.92 -1.42
C ASP A 159 -3.37 -2.45 -1.35
N THR A 160 -2.31 -3.21 -1.11
CA THR A 160 -2.36 -4.66 -1.27
C THR A 160 -1.54 -5.39 -0.24
N HIS A 161 -2.19 -6.28 0.50
CA HIS A 161 -1.53 -7.22 1.40
C HIS A 161 -0.60 -8.15 0.60
N MET A 162 0.65 -8.28 1.05
CA MET A 162 1.71 -9.10 0.44
C MET A 162 1.97 -8.82 -1.06
N GLY A 163 1.45 -7.74 -1.63
CA GLY A 163 1.62 -7.43 -3.05
C GLY A 163 0.83 -8.32 -4.00
N THR A 164 -0.13 -9.10 -3.53
CA THR A 164 -0.80 -10.16 -4.32
C THR A 164 -1.56 -9.61 -5.53
N VAL A 165 -2.28 -8.48 -5.38
CA VAL A 165 -3.04 -7.91 -6.51
C VAL A 165 -2.17 -7.28 -7.60
N VAL A 166 -0.85 -7.15 -7.37
CA VAL A 166 0.10 -6.65 -8.39
C VAL A 166 1.08 -7.73 -8.85
N ALA A 167 0.91 -8.97 -8.37
CA ALA A 167 1.87 -10.04 -8.62
C ALA A 167 1.77 -10.66 -10.03
N LYS A 168 0.63 -10.45 -10.74
CA LYS A 168 0.50 -10.80 -12.17
C LYS A 168 -0.35 -9.78 -12.93
N PRO A 169 -0.18 -9.68 -14.26
CA PRO A 169 -0.82 -8.62 -15.07
C PRO A 169 -2.35 -8.57 -14.97
N GLU A 170 -3.02 -9.73 -14.91
CA GLU A 170 -4.48 -9.81 -14.84
C GLU A 170 -5.03 -9.32 -13.49
N PHE A 171 -4.28 -9.50 -12.41
CA PHE A 171 -4.66 -9.00 -11.09
C PHE A 171 -4.42 -7.48 -11.01
N LEU A 172 -3.32 -6.99 -11.62
CA LEU A 172 -3.10 -5.55 -11.74
C LEU A 172 -4.26 -4.88 -12.52
N ASP A 173 -4.75 -5.50 -13.61
CA ASP A 173 -5.89 -4.96 -14.36
C ASP A 173 -7.13 -4.80 -13.47
N VAL A 174 -7.39 -5.79 -12.59
CA VAL A 174 -8.45 -5.71 -11.57
C VAL A 174 -8.22 -4.55 -10.61
N TYR A 175 -7.01 -4.40 -10.10
CA TYR A 175 -6.65 -3.36 -9.15
C TYR A 175 -6.86 -1.96 -9.74
N LEU A 176 -6.37 -1.73 -10.96
CA LEU A 176 -6.54 -0.48 -11.68
C LEU A 176 -8.02 -0.19 -12.00
N LYS A 177 -8.78 -1.23 -12.40
CA LYS A 177 -10.22 -1.15 -12.67
C LYS A 177 -11.00 -0.70 -11.44
N LEU A 178 -10.76 -1.38 -10.30
CA LEU A 178 -11.44 -1.07 -9.04
C LEU A 178 -11.06 0.33 -8.53
N GLY A 179 -9.79 0.71 -8.62
CA GLY A 179 -9.35 2.06 -8.28
C GLY A 179 -10.10 3.15 -9.06
N LYS A 180 -10.27 2.96 -10.38
CA LYS A 180 -11.05 3.88 -11.23
C LYS A 180 -12.53 3.87 -10.87
N GLU A 181 -13.13 2.71 -10.73
CA GLU A 181 -14.56 2.54 -10.48
C GLU A 181 -15.00 3.20 -9.17
N PHE A 182 -14.19 3.03 -8.11
CA PHE A 182 -14.49 3.61 -6.81
C PHE A 182 -13.91 5.03 -6.63
N GLY A 183 -13.21 5.57 -7.63
CA GLY A 183 -12.57 6.88 -7.57
C GLY A 183 -11.48 6.96 -6.49
N LEU A 184 -10.77 5.84 -6.30
CA LEU A 184 -9.68 5.69 -5.32
C LEU A 184 -8.35 5.51 -6.04
N PRO A 185 -7.33 6.33 -5.75
CA PRO A 185 -5.99 6.06 -6.23
C PRO A 185 -5.49 4.73 -5.65
N VAL A 186 -4.60 4.07 -6.39
CA VAL A 186 -3.99 2.81 -5.97
C VAL A 186 -2.52 3.02 -5.63
N MET A 187 -2.01 2.34 -4.62
CA MET A 187 -0.60 2.40 -4.23
C MET A 187 0.25 1.61 -5.23
N LEU A 188 1.01 2.34 -6.05
CA LEU A 188 1.97 1.79 -6.99
C LEU A 188 3.23 2.68 -7.00
N PRO A 189 4.40 2.18 -6.63
CA PRO A 189 5.65 2.92 -6.68
C PRO A 189 6.34 2.77 -8.03
N LEU A 190 7.00 3.83 -8.52
CA LEU A 190 7.89 3.77 -9.67
C LEU A 190 9.22 3.09 -9.30
N SER A 191 9.69 3.30 -8.08
CA SER A 191 10.98 2.75 -7.61
C SER A 191 10.89 2.26 -6.16
N MET A 192 11.87 1.43 -5.80
CA MET A 192 12.12 1.01 -4.42
C MET A 192 13.34 1.77 -3.89
N LEU A 193 13.27 2.25 -2.65
CA LEU A 193 14.40 2.80 -1.91
C LEU A 193 14.83 1.79 -0.85
N GLU A 194 15.97 1.16 -1.04
CA GLU A 194 16.54 0.19 -0.10
C GLU A 194 18.04 0.46 0.09
N ASN A 195 18.50 0.44 1.34
CA ASN A 195 19.91 0.70 1.67
C ASN A 195 20.45 1.99 1.02
N GLY A 196 19.65 3.05 0.93
CA GLY A 196 20.01 4.31 0.32
C GLY A 196 20.00 4.36 -1.21
N ASN A 197 19.65 3.26 -1.88
CA ASN A 197 19.64 3.15 -3.33
C ASN A 197 18.23 3.11 -3.89
N TYR A 198 17.99 3.85 -4.97
CA TYR A 198 16.74 3.81 -5.74
C TYR A 198 16.89 2.84 -6.91
N THR A 199 16.02 1.87 -6.98
CA THR A 199 15.96 0.87 -8.07
C THR A 199 14.55 0.75 -8.60
N THR A 200 14.38 0.58 -9.90
CA THR A 200 13.08 0.23 -10.49
C THR A 200 13.06 -1.28 -10.73
N PRO A 201 12.27 -2.05 -9.96
CA PRO A 201 12.20 -3.49 -10.12
C PRO A 201 11.78 -3.91 -11.54
N PRO A 202 12.24 -5.06 -12.05
CA PRO A 202 11.84 -5.54 -13.37
C PRO A 202 10.32 -5.67 -13.53
N GLN A 203 9.60 -6.12 -12.49
CA GLN A 203 8.14 -6.21 -12.49
C GLN A 203 7.47 -4.86 -12.71
N VAL A 204 7.96 -3.80 -12.05
CA VAL A 204 7.44 -2.43 -12.23
C VAL A 204 7.64 -2.00 -13.68
N LYS A 205 8.82 -2.24 -14.27
CA LYS A 205 9.08 -1.92 -15.68
C LYS A 205 8.14 -2.65 -16.64
N GLN A 206 7.85 -3.92 -16.35
CA GLN A 206 6.94 -4.73 -17.16
C GLN A 206 5.50 -4.24 -17.09
N LEU A 207 5.05 -3.83 -15.92
CA LEU A 207 3.66 -3.42 -15.66
C LEU A 207 3.40 -1.94 -15.96
N LEU A 208 4.45 -1.12 -16.06
CA LEU A 208 4.35 0.33 -16.25
C LEU A 208 3.47 0.75 -17.45
N PRO A 209 3.53 0.11 -18.65
CA PRO A 209 2.68 0.48 -19.76
C PRO A 209 1.17 0.41 -19.43
N LYS A 210 0.74 -0.62 -18.71
CA LYS A 210 -0.66 -0.78 -18.26
C LYS A 210 -1.08 0.34 -17.30
N VAL A 211 -0.20 0.71 -16.37
CA VAL A 211 -0.46 1.78 -15.39
C VAL A 211 -0.58 3.13 -16.09
N VAL A 212 0.30 3.40 -17.08
CA VAL A 212 0.28 4.61 -17.90
C VAL A 212 -1.00 4.69 -18.73
N GLU A 213 -1.40 3.61 -19.42
CA GLU A 213 -2.64 3.50 -20.18
C GLU A 213 -3.87 3.70 -19.29
N ALA A 214 -3.84 3.13 -18.09
CA ALA A 214 -4.87 3.36 -17.09
C ALA A 214 -4.91 4.80 -16.59
N GLY A 215 -3.88 5.61 -16.83
CA GLY A 215 -3.74 6.97 -16.32
C GLY A 215 -3.69 7.03 -14.78
N MET A 216 -3.25 5.95 -14.12
CA MET A 216 -3.11 5.91 -12.69
C MET A 216 -1.80 6.57 -12.26
N PRO A 217 -1.81 7.53 -11.32
CA PRO A 217 -0.58 8.15 -10.88
C PRO A 217 0.24 7.23 -9.97
N LEU A 218 1.56 7.38 -10.02
CA LEU A 218 2.53 6.62 -9.25
C LEU A 218 3.12 7.44 -8.10
N LEU A 219 3.50 6.75 -7.03
CA LEU A 219 4.46 7.26 -6.05
C LEU A 219 5.86 7.26 -6.68
N ASP A 220 6.71 8.22 -6.29
CA ASP A 220 8.10 8.25 -6.76
C ASP A 220 8.89 7.07 -6.21
N ALA A 221 8.64 6.68 -4.96
CA ALA A 221 9.26 5.51 -4.35
C ALA A 221 8.44 4.86 -3.22
N LEU A 222 8.71 3.58 -3.00
CA LEU A 222 8.40 2.86 -1.78
C LEU A 222 9.71 2.58 -1.04
N ALA A 223 9.82 2.99 0.21
CA ALA A 223 11.02 2.78 1.01
C ALA A 223 10.85 1.58 1.96
N GLY A 224 11.89 0.75 2.02
CA GLY A 224 11.92 -0.47 2.83
C GLY A 224 13.34 -0.92 3.14
N GLY A 225 13.50 -2.21 3.46
CA GLY A 225 14.81 -2.81 3.72
C GLY A 225 15.31 -2.68 5.15
N VAL A 226 14.47 -2.21 6.08
CA VAL A 226 14.75 -2.23 7.53
C VAL A 226 14.67 -3.66 8.04
N LYS A 227 15.75 -4.15 8.67
CA LYS A 227 15.92 -5.57 9.01
C LYS A 227 16.03 -5.83 10.50
N SER A 228 16.62 -4.88 11.25
CA SER A 228 16.82 -5.09 12.69
C SER A 228 15.48 -5.25 13.41
N THR A 229 15.42 -6.18 14.36
CA THR A 229 14.30 -6.33 15.29
C THR A 229 14.54 -5.59 16.60
N GLU A 230 15.82 -5.23 16.90
CA GLU A 230 16.15 -4.42 18.07
C GLU A 230 15.67 -2.99 17.86
N PRO A 231 14.83 -2.43 18.76
CA PRO A 231 14.15 -1.14 18.52
C PRO A 231 15.08 0.05 18.25
N GLY A 232 16.20 0.13 18.97
CA GLY A 232 17.16 1.23 18.79
C GLY A 232 17.88 1.17 17.45
N GLU A 233 18.31 -0.01 17.01
CA GLU A 233 18.95 -0.21 15.70
C GLU A 233 17.93 -0.04 14.57
N ARG A 234 16.71 -0.56 14.73
CA ARG A 234 15.62 -0.38 13.77
C ARG A 234 15.32 1.09 13.54
N ARG A 235 15.27 1.89 14.60
CA ARG A 235 15.10 3.35 14.50
C ARG A 235 16.26 4.00 13.72
N LYS A 236 17.50 3.60 13.97
CA LYS A 236 18.67 4.12 13.23
C LYS A 236 18.60 3.78 11.73
N GLU A 237 18.15 2.57 11.39
CA GLU A 237 17.91 2.19 10.00
C GLU A 237 16.85 3.08 9.34
N TYR A 238 15.73 3.37 10.02
CA TYR A 238 14.73 4.33 9.52
C TYR A 238 15.29 5.73 9.38
N ILE A 239 16.06 6.22 10.32
CA ILE A 239 16.72 7.54 10.20
C ILE A 239 17.67 7.56 8.99
N SER A 240 18.37 6.48 8.72
CA SER A 240 19.21 6.35 7.52
C SER A 240 18.36 6.40 6.23
N LEU A 241 17.21 5.72 6.19
CA LEU A 241 16.27 5.82 5.08
C LEU A 241 15.75 7.26 4.89
N LEU A 242 15.37 7.95 5.97
CA LEU A 242 14.91 9.34 5.91
C LEU A 242 15.96 10.27 5.30
N ARG A 243 17.24 10.08 5.64
CA ARG A 243 18.36 10.85 5.08
C ARG A 243 18.56 10.60 3.58
N ALA A 244 18.25 9.41 3.11
CA ALA A 244 18.37 9.03 1.71
C ALA A 244 17.21 9.50 0.82
N LEU A 245 16.14 10.06 1.38
CA LEU A 245 14.97 10.51 0.62
C LEU A 245 15.36 11.61 -0.39
N ARG A 246 14.91 11.44 -1.63
CA ARG A 246 15.01 12.42 -2.72
C ARG A 246 13.71 13.23 -2.83
N PRO A 247 13.71 14.37 -3.54
CA PRO A 247 12.48 15.04 -3.92
C PRO A 247 11.49 14.10 -4.61
N GLY A 248 10.20 14.23 -4.31
CA GLY A 248 9.13 13.36 -4.78
C GLY A 248 8.26 12.88 -3.62
N VAL A 249 7.32 11.98 -3.88
CA VAL A 249 6.47 11.33 -2.88
C VAL A 249 6.98 9.93 -2.60
N THR A 250 7.52 9.73 -1.41
CA THR A 250 7.94 8.40 -0.93
C THR A 250 6.97 7.91 0.13
N GLN A 251 6.61 6.63 0.10
CA GLN A 251 5.91 5.94 1.18
C GLN A 251 6.87 5.02 1.94
N ILE A 252 6.79 5.02 3.26
CA ILE A 252 7.36 3.99 4.14
C ILE A 252 6.20 3.16 4.66
N ILE A 253 6.26 1.84 4.48
CA ILE A 253 5.30 0.90 5.06
C ILE A 253 5.80 0.47 6.43
N LEU A 254 4.91 0.52 7.40
CA LEU A 254 5.11 0.06 8.77
C LEU A 254 4.09 -1.04 9.08
N HIS A 255 4.55 -2.05 9.77
CA HIS A 255 3.68 -3.03 10.41
C HIS A 255 3.79 -2.80 11.92
N LEU A 256 2.84 -2.07 12.47
CA LEU A 256 2.90 -1.67 13.87
C LEU A 256 2.33 -2.76 14.79
N GLY A 257 2.79 -2.81 16.03
CA GLY A 257 2.23 -3.73 17.03
C GLY A 257 2.69 -3.37 18.43
N THR A 258 1.78 -3.52 19.41
CA THR A 258 2.17 -3.44 20.82
C THR A 258 2.83 -4.75 21.26
N ASN A 259 3.69 -4.69 22.28
CA ASN A 259 4.36 -5.87 22.80
C ASN A 259 3.37 -6.72 23.64
N SER A 260 2.63 -7.60 22.97
CA SER A 260 1.63 -8.47 23.59
C SER A 260 1.93 -9.96 23.35
N ASP A 261 1.50 -10.81 24.26
CA ASP A 261 1.64 -12.27 24.12
C ASP A 261 0.75 -12.79 22.99
N GLU A 262 -0.40 -12.14 22.71
CA GLU A 262 -1.25 -12.46 21.57
C GLU A 262 -0.49 -12.25 20.25
N LEU A 263 0.12 -11.08 20.04
CA LEU A 263 0.86 -10.79 18.81
C LEU A 263 2.02 -11.77 18.60
N LYS A 264 2.73 -12.13 19.66
CA LYS A 264 3.81 -13.14 19.62
C LYS A 264 3.29 -14.54 19.26
N ALA A 265 2.05 -14.87 19.65
CA ALA A 265 1.43 -16.13 19.29
C ALA A 265 0.91 -16.14 17.83
N ILE A 266 0.57 -14.96 17.29
CA ILE A 266 0.08 -14.79 15.92
C ILE A 266 1.25 -14.85 14.92
N THR A 267 2.32 -14.07 15.14
CA THR A 267 3.38 -13.88 14.15
C THR A 267 4.78 -13.86 14.74
N SER A 268 5.75 -14.38 13.98
CA SER A 268 7.18 -14.28 14.31
C SER A 268 7.73 -12.85 14.13
N SER A 269 7.01 -11.94 13.50
CA SER A 269 7.42 -10.54 13.31
C SER A 269 7.03 -9.60 14.46
N ALA A 270 6.51 -10.12 15.58
CA ALA A 270 6.02 -9.32 16.70
C ALA A 270 7.05 -8.30 17.23
N GLU A 271 8.33 -8.70 17.36
CA GLU A 271 9.41 -7.80 17.81
C GLU A 271 9.69 -6.68 16.80
N ALA A 272 9.71 -7.01 15.51
CA ALA A 272 9.89 -6.01 14.43
C ALA A 272 8.73 -5.01 14.41
N ARG A 273 7.49 -5.49 14.58
CA ARG A 273 6.28 -4.66 14.66
C ARG A 273 6.32 -3.71 15.86
N TYR A 274 6.75 -4.21 17.01
CA TYR A 274 6.94 -3.36 18.18
C TYR A 274 8.07 -2.34 17.97
N GLY A 275 9.15 -2.74 17.28
CA GLY A 275 10.22 -1.83 16.90
C GLY A 275 9.76 -0.69 15.96
N ASP A 276 8.86 -0.98 15.00
CA ASP A 276 8.25 0.03 14.13
C ASP A 276 7.42 1.02 14.95
N PHE A 277 6.59 0.52 15.87
CA PHE A 277 5.80 1.36 16.76
C PHE A 277 6.69 2.30 17.59
N LEU A 278 7.73 1.77 18.21
CA LEU A 278 8.67 2.57 19.00
C LEU A 278 9.44 3.58 18.14
N ALA A 279 9.84 3.20 16.91
CA ALA A 279 10.57 4.11 16.02
C ALA A 279 9.72 5.31 15.60
N PHE A 280 8.45 5.10 15.26
CA PHE A 280 7.57 6.18 14.75
C PHE A 280 6.71 6.86 15.81
N THR A 281 6.91 6.53 17.09
CA THR A 281 6.44 7.33 18.23
C THR A 281 7.58 8.07 18.94
N HIS A 282 8.84 7.84 18.53
CA HIS A 282 10.01 8.40 19.18
C HIS A 282 10.27 9.86 18.80
N PRO A 283 10.62 10.74 19.77
CA PRO A 283 10.90 12.17 19.50
C PRO A 283 12.04 12.41 18.50
N GLU A 284 13.08 11.57 18.53
CA GLU A 284 14.22 11.67 17.61
C GLU A 284 13.83 11.50 16.14
N THR A 285 12.93 10.56 15.83
CA THR A 285 12.41 10.36 14.47
C THR A 285 11.69 11.63 13.99
N ARG A 286 10.86 12.23 14.85
CA ARG A 286 10.18 13.50 14.58
C ARG A 286 11.16 14.62 14.29
N GLN A 287 12.19 14.73 15.12
CA GLN A 287 13.23 15.75 14.96
C GLN A 287 13.96 15.59 13.64
N GLN A 288 14.37 14.36 13.28
CA GLN A 288 15.07 14.08 12.03
C GLN A 288 14.20 14.40 10.79
N ILE A 289 12.91 14.05 10.80
CA ILE A 289 11.98 14.44 9.73
C ILE A 289 11.95 15.96 9.54
N LYS A 290 11.87 16.71 10.64
CA LYS A 290 11.88 18.18 10.61
C LYS A 290 13.21 18.75 10.10
N GLU A 291 14.34 18.27 10.62
CA GLU A 291 15.69 18.73 10.24
C GLU A 291 16.00 18.47 8.76
N LEU A 292 15.50 17.36 8.21
CA LEU A 292 15.67 16.99 6.81
C LEU A 292 14.72 17.72 5.85
N GLY A 293 13.85 18.60 6.38
CA GLY A 293 12.87 19.33 5.57
C GLY A 293 11.81 18.45 4.90
N ILE A 294 11.55 17.27 5.46
CA ILE A 294 10.58 16.32 4.94
C ILE A 294 9.16 16.79 5.31
N ARG A 295 8.28 16.82 4.32
CA ARG A 295 6.86 17.16 4.50
C ARG A 295 6.05 15.88 4.64
N LEU A 296 5.48 15.67 5.83
CA LEU A 296 4.54 14.59 6.07
C LEU A 296 3.22 14.89 5.37
N ILE A 297 2.72 13.93 4.60
CA ILE A 297 1.43 13.95 3.91
C ILE A 297 0.74 12.59 4.08
N GLY A 298 -0.57 12.54 3.80
CA GLY A 298 -1.32 11.28 3.74
C GLY A 298 -1.84 10.99 2.34
N TRP A 299 -2.55 9.89 2.20
CA TRP A 299 -3.23 9.53 0.96
C TRP A 299 -4.42 10.43 0.66
N ARG A 300 -4.97 11.10 1.67
CA ARG A 300 -6.05 12.07 1.50
C ARG A 300 -5.66 13.23 0.58
N GLU A 301 -4.43 13.75 0.70
CA GLU A 301 -3.89 14.77 -0.21
C GLU A 301 -3.76 14.24 -1.63
N LEU A 302 -3.28 13.01 -1.78
CA LEU A 302 -3.14 12.36 -3.09
C LEU A 302 -4.50 12.06 -3.71
N ALA A 303 -5.48 11.61 -2.91
CA ALA A 303 -6.84 11.35 -3.37
C ALA A 303 -7.53 12.63 -3.87
N LYS A 304 -7.32 13.76 -3.20
CA LYS A 304 -7.82 15.06 -3.67
C LYS A 304 -7.21 15.44 -5.01
N ALA A 305 -5.89 15.30 -5.17
CA ALA A 305 -5.19 15.59 -6.41
C ALA A 305 -5.62 14.62 -7.55
N PHE A 306 -5.86 13.35 -7.23
CA PHE A 306 -6.38 12.36 -8.17
C PHE A 306 -7.78 12.71 -8.71
N LYS A 307 -8.68 13.16 -7.84
CA LYS A 307 -10.05 13.54 -8.22
C LYS A 307 -10.14 14.87 -8.97
N ALA A 308 -9.15 15.73 -8.81
CA ALA A 308 -9.09 17.03 -9.50
C ALA A 308 -8.52 16.95 -10.94
N LYS A 309 -8.03 15.79 -11.33
CA LYS A 309 -7.47 15.48 -12.65
C LYS A 309 -8.58 15.19 -13.67
#